data_164bd26cb539b324ff6517c7fdf44eb2
#
_entry.id   164bd26cb539b324ff6517c7fdf44eb2
#
_cell.length_a   1.000
_cell.length_b   1.000
_cell.length_c   1.000
_cell.angle_alpha   90.00
_cell.angle_beta   90.00
_cell.angle_gamma   90.00
#
_symmetry.space_group_name_H-M   'P 1'
#
loop_
_entity.id
_entity.type
_entity.pdbx_description
1 polymer ?
#
loop_
_entity_poly.entity_id
_entity_poly.type
_entity_poly.pdbx_seq_one_letter_code
_entity_poly.pdbx_strand_id
1 'polypeptide(L)'
;MQRLPVESTDIVSIGYDPKTRTLEIEFHDERIYQYRDVEPEVYSYLMKAESHGLFFNSSINGRYRYKRIEAGEQARPTAIAFVTGNRRKFRDLQQACEQFDIEVEQLDLPVDEIQSADPLDIATKKAKTAYHLAGDRPVLVQDAFWNILALRGFPGAYMAEVTRWFRADDFLRLMEGKTDRTIYCKDTLVYYDGKRSKAFSYDYQGTITTEAKGKGHFALDQVVVMNGQTRTIAEIEDQDERSSVPPEETVWNDFAKWYVLQRKLRLV
;
A
#
# COMPACT_ATOMS: atom_id res chain seq x y z
N MET A 1 12.44 -21.08 -8.57
CA MET A 1 13.40 -21.45 -7.50
C MET A 1 13.46 -20.31 -6.51
N GLN A 2 13.49 -20.58 -5.21
CA GLN A 2 13.64 -19.50 -4.22
C GLN A 2 15.08 -18.98 -4.26
N ARG A 3 15.26 -17.66 -4.37
CA ARG A 3 16.55 -17.00 -4.32
C ARG A 3 16.69 -16.24 -3.00
N LEU A 4 17.89 -16.21 -2.46
CA LEU A 4 18.27 -15.45 -1.26
C LEU A 4 18.95 -14.15 -1.69
N PRO A 5 18.57 -12.99 -1.15
CA PRO A 5 19.25 -11.73 -1.42
C PRO A 5 20.68 -11.77 -0.88
N VAL A 6 21.61 -11.11 -1.57
CA VAL A 6 23.01 -10.99 -1.17
C VAL A 6 23.49 -9.54 -1.28
N GLU A 7 24.47 -9.18 -0.43
CA GLU A 7 25.12 -7.88 -0.54
C GLU A 7 26.23 -7.96 -1.60
N SER A 8 26.00 -7.38 -2.76
CA SER A 8 26.93 -7.35 -3.87
C SER A 8 26.66 -6.16 -4.80
N THR A 9 27.69 -5.64 -5.46
CA THR A 9 27.57 -4.57 -6.47
C THR A 9 26.90 -5.02 -7.75
N ASP A 10 26.98 -6.32 -8.08
CA ASP A 10 26.55 -6.85 -9.36
C ASP A 10 25.36 -7.83 -9.23
N ILE A 11 25.28 -8.54 -8.10
CA ILE A 11 24.32 -9.63 -7.88
C ILE A 11 23.27 -9.19 -6.86
N VAL A 12 22.00 -9.37 -7.20
CA VAL A 12 20.84 -9.07 -6.33
C VAL A 12 20.50 -10.27 -5.46
N SER A 13 20.39 -11.45 -6.08
CA SER A 13 19.96 -12.66 -5.38
C SER A 13 20.50 -13.93 -6.02
N ILE A 14 20.63 -14.99 -5.20
CA ILE A 14 21.19 -16.28 -5.60
C ILE A 14 20.25 -17.39 -5.11
N GLY A 15 19.90 -18.33 -5.99
CA GLY A 15 19.13 -19.53 -5.69
C GLY A 15 19.84 -20.79 -6.16
N TYR A 16 19.57 -21.91 -5.50
CA TYR A 16 20.15 -23.20 -5.88
C TYR A 16 19.15 -24.34 -5.68
N ASP A 17 19.05 -25.19 -6.67
CA ASP A 17 18.31 -26.45 -6.56
C ASP A 17 19.28 -27.63 -6.54
N PRO A 18 19.47 -28.27 -5.38
CA PRO A 18 20.40 -29.39 -5.25
C PRO A 18 19.97 -30.65 -6.01
N LYS A 19 18.68 -30.79 -6.35
CA LYS A 19 18.17 -31.95 -7.09
C LYS A 19 18.56 -31.90 -8.56
N THR A 20 18.49 -30.71 -9.14
CA THR A 20 18.83 -30.47 -10.54
C THR A 20 20.21 -29.89 -10.75
N ARG A 21 20.96 -29.58 -9.67
CA ARG A 21 22.25 -28.87 -9.67
C ARG A 21 22.18 -27.57 -10.47
N THR A 22 21.07 -26.86 -10.35
CA THR A 22 20.85 -25.60 -11.07
C THR A 22 21.09 -24.43 -10.14
N LEU A 23 22.05 -23.57 -10.46
CA LEU A 23 22.30 -22.30 -9.79
C LEU A 23 21.58 -21.19 -10.58
N GLU A 24 20.88 -20.32 -9.86
CA GLU A 24 20.18 -19.18 -10.44
C GLU A 24 20.72 -17.88 -9.84
N ILE A 25 21.12 -16.95 -10.70
CA ILE A 25 21.68 -15.67 -10.27
C ILE A 25 20.91 -14.54 -10.95
N GLU A 26 20.45 -13.61 -10.12
CA GLU A 26 19.82 -12.36 -10.55
C GLU A 26 20.81 -11.21 -10.39
N PHE A 27 20.97 -10.42 -11.44
CA PHE A 27 21.85 -9.27 -11.48
C PHE A 27 21.08 -7.95 -11.35
N HIS A 28 21.76 -6.87 -10.96
CA HIS A 28 21.14 -5.54 -10.80
C HIS A 28 20.53 -4.95 -12.09
N ASP A 29 20.90 -5.47 -13.24
CA ASP A 29 20.31 -5.12 -14.55
C ASP A 29 19.05 -5.94 -14.90
N GLU A 30 18.45 -6.58 -13.88
CA GLU A 30 17.23 -7.40 -14.00
C GLU A 30 17.40 -8.68 -14.82
N ARG A 31 18.61 -9.03 -15.23
CA ARG A 31 18.88 -10.26 -15.96
C ARG A 31 19.03 -11.42 -14.98
N ILE A 32 18.39 -12.55 -15.29
CA ILE A 32 18.49 -13.78 -14.52
C ILE A 32 19.12 -14.86 -15.37
N TYR A 33 20.10 -15.55 -14.83
CA TYR A 33 20.77 -16.66 -15.51
C TYR A 33 20.68 -17.93 -14.67
N GLN A 34 20.38 -19.05 -15.32
CA GLN A 34 20.49 -20.38 -14.76
C GLN A 34 21.75 -21.07 -15.28
N TYR A 35 22.61 -21.50 -14.35
CA TYR A 35 23.80 -22.28 -14.61
C TYR A 35 23.50 -23.74 -14.25
N ARG A 36 23.82 -24.67 -15.16
CA ARG A 36 23.53 -26.09 -15.00
C ARG A 36 24.76 -26.84 -14.52
N ASP A 37 24.51 -27.99 -13.86
CA ASP A 37 25.53 -28.91 -13.38
C ASP A 37 26.54 -28.26 -12.40
N VAL A 38 26.06 -27.29 -11.62
CA VAL A 38 26.85 -26.64 -10.58
C VAL A 38 26.84 -27.52 -9.33
N GLU A 39 28.04 -27.84 -8.83
CA GLU A 39 28.20 -28.65 -7.63
C GLU A 39 27.70 -27.90 -6.38
N PRO A 40 27.10 -28.61 -5.39
CA PRO A 40 26.63 -27.99 -4.15
C PRO A 40 27.70 -27.21 -3.40
N GLU A 41 28.96 -27.68 -3.49
CA GLU A 41 30.12 -27.05 -2.86
C GLU A 41 30.39 -25.65 -3.46
N VAL A 42 30.27 -25.50 -4.78
CA VAL A 42 30.45 -24.22 -5.49
C VAL A 42 29.40 -23.21 -5.05
N TYR A 43 28.14 -23.64 -4.91
CA TYR A 43 27.09 -22.79 -4.33
C TYR A 43 27.41 -22.40 -2.89
N SER A 44 27.87 -23.35 -2.06
CA SER A 44 28.24 -23.08 -0.68
C SER A 44 29.39 -22.07 -0.56
N TYR A 45 30.40 -22.18 -1.44
CA TYR A 45 31.51 -21.23 -1.48
C TYR A 45 31.04 -19.85 -1.99
N LEU A 46 30.19 -19.81 -3.02
CA LEU A 46 29.62 -18.55 -3.51
C LEU A 46 28.90 -17.81 -2.39
N MET A 47 28.03 -18.49 -1.62
CA MET A 47 27.25 -17.88 -0.53
C MET A 47 28.09 -17.42 0.66
N LYS A 48 29.33 -17.95 0.82
CA LYS A 48 30.27 -17.58 1.88
C LYS A 48 31.37 -16.63 1.42
N ALA A 49 31.40 -16.28 0.14
CA ALA A 49 32.45 -15.44 -0.42
C ALA A 49 32.33 -13.99 0.11
N GLU A 50 33.47 -13.40 0.48
CA GLU A 50 33.54 -11.98 0.86
C GLU A 50 33.03 -11.04 -0.25
N SER A 51 33.21 -11.46 -1.52
CA SER A 51 32.66 -10.79 -2.70
C SER A 51 32.04 -11.81 -3.63
N HIS A 52 30.70 -11.82 -3.64
CA HIS A 52 29.91 -12.70 -4.51
C HIS A 52 30.20 -12.46 -6.00
N GLY A 53 30.39 -11.19 -6.40
CA GLY A 53 30.70 -10.83 -7.78
C GLY A 53 32.09 -11.33 -8.24
N LEU A 54 33.13 -11.20 -7.41
CA LEU A 54 34.46 -11.71 -7.73
C LEU A 54 34.49 -13.23 -7.80
N PHE A 55 33.83 -13.90 -6.85
CA PHE A 55 33.73 -15.37 -6.86
C PHE A 55 32.98 -15.86 -8.09
N PHE A 56 31.86 -15.23 -8.44
CA PHE A 56 31.10 -15.54 -9.64
C PHE A 56 31.98 -15.44 -10.89
N ASN A 57 32.70 -14.33 -11.08
CA ASN A 57 33.53 -14.11 -12.25
C ASN A 57 34.69 -15.11 -12.34
N SER A 58 35.30 -15.50 -11.21
CA SER A 58 36.44 -16.40 -11.18
C SER A 58 36.08 -17.88 -11.27
N SER A 59 34.90 -18.28 -10.76
CA SER A 59 34.60 -19.68 -10.51
C SER A 59 33.36 -20.21 -11.25
N ILE A 60 32.50 -19.32 -11.75
CA ILE A 60 31.22 -19.70 -12.37
C ILE A 60 31.11 -19.18 -13.80
N ASN A 61 31.41 -17.91 -14.00
CA ASN A 61 31.29 -17.27 -15.32
C ASN A 61 32.23 -17.96 -16.34
N GLY A 62 31.65 -18.40 -17.47
CA GLY A 62 32.38 -19.10 -18.52
C GLY A 62 32.78 -20.55 -18.23
N ARG A 63 32.48 -21.09 -17.03
CA ARG A 63 32.79 -22.47 -16.64
C ARG A 63 31.61 -23.42 -16.73
N TYR A 64 30.41 -22.89 -16.49
CA TYR A 64 29.16 -23.67 -16.52
C TYR A 64 28.32 -23.28 -17.73
N ARG A 65 27.58 -24.25 -18.28
CA ARG A 65 26.57 -23.97 -19.29
C ARG A 65 25.47 -23.14 -18.66
N TYR A 66 25.09 -22.06 -19.30
CA TYR A 66 24.05 -21.19 -18.80
C TYR A 66 23.00 -20.92 -19.86
N LYS A 67 21.81 -20.56 -19.42
CA LYS A 67 20.79 -19.91 -20.21
C LYS A 67 20.33 -18.65 -19.48
N ARG A 68 20.12 -17.60 -20.24
CA ARG A 68 19.31 -16.48 -19.74
C ARG A 68 17.88 -16.99 -19.62
N ILE A 69 17.31 -16.84 -18.45
CA ILE A 69 15.88 -16.94 -18.31
C ILE A 69 15.38 -15.50 -18.38
N GLU A 70 14.45 -15.24 -19.27
CA GLU A 70 13.60 -14.08 -19.06
C GLU A 70 13.07 -14.29 -17.66
N ALA A 71 13.02 -13.22 -16.84
CA ALA A 71 12.44 -13.31 -15.50
C ALA A 71 11.13 -14.06 -15.67
N GLY A 72 11.28 -15.38 -15.63
CA GLY A 72 10.16 -16.26 -15.91
C GLY A 72 9.18 -15.90 -14.84
N GLU A 73 7.94 -15.76 -15.18
CA GLU A 73 6.77 -15.79 -14.35
C GLU A 73 6.93 -16.76 -13.16
N GLN A 74 7.91 -16.57 -12.28
CA GLN A 74 7.61 -16.58 -10.88
C GLN A 74 6.71 -15.37 -10.80
N ALA A 75 5.42 -15.63 -10.79
CA ALA A 75 4.42 -14.62 -10.68
C ALA A 75 4.93 -13.62 -9.65
N ARG A 76 5.46 -12.47 -10.11
CA ARG A 76 5.40 -11.27 -9.26
C ARG A 76 3.98 -11.35 -8.79
N PRO A 77 3.71 -11.34 -7.48
CA PRO A 77 2.32 -11.40 -7.07
C PRO A 77 1.63 -10.37 -7.96
N THR A 78 0.76 -10.82 -8.87
CA THR A 78 0.04 -9.97 -9.79
C THR A 78 -0.80 -8.98 -9.02
N ALA A 79 -1.01 -9.33 -7.76
CA ALA A 79 -1.67 -8.54 -6.75
C ALA A 79 -0.82 -7.35 -6.27
N ILE A 80 -1.40 -6.18 -6.36
CA ILE A 80 -0.86 -4.97 -5.76
C ILE A 80 -1.03 -5.07 -4.25
N ALA A 81 0.03 -4.83 -3.49
CA ALA A 81 -0.04 -4.86 -2.04
C ALA A 81 -0.71 -3.59 -1.50
N PHE A 82 -1.88 -3.70 -0.90
CA PHE A 82 -2.48 -2.62 -0.14
C PHE A 82 -2.07 -2.71 1.32
N VAL A 83 -1.22 -1.76 1.74
CA VAL A 83 -0.66 -1.76 3.09
C VAL A 83 -1.59 -1.04 4.05
N THR A 84 -2.37 -1.81 4.77
CA THR A 84 -3.36 -1.34 5.73
C THR A 84 -3.78 -2.44 6.71
N GLY A 85 -3.91 -2.11 8.01
CA GLY A 85 -4.59 -2.95 9.00
C GLY A 85 -6.12 -2.84 8.95
N ASN A 86 -6.66 -1.88 8.19
CA ASN A 86 -8.10 -1.63 8.13
C ASN A 86 -8.80 -2.49 7.07
N ARG A 87 -9.55 -3.51 7.52
CA ARG A 87 -10.29 -4.44 6.65
C ARG A 87 -11.39 -3.76 5.82
N ARG A 88 -11.99 -2.66 6.32
CA ARG A 88 -13.00 -1.90 5.57
C ARG A 88 -12.37 -1.25 4.35
N LYS A 89 -11.27 -0.52 4.53
CA LYS A 89 -10.52 0.09 3.42
C LYS A 89 -10.11 -0.93 2.37
N PHE A 90 -9.68 -2.12 2.81
CA PHE A 90 -9.32 -3.19 1.89
C PHE A 90 -10.52 -3.70 1.07
N ARG A 91 -11.70 -3.89 1.71
CA ARG A 91 -12.93 -4.29 0.99
C ARG A 91 -13.35 -3.25 -0.05
N ASP A 92 -13.27 -1.96 0.30
CA ASP A 92 -13.64 -0.88 -0.62
C ASP A 92 -12.72 -0.85 -1.86
N LEU A 93 -11.40 -0.98 -1.65
CA LEU A 93 -10.44 -1.12 -2.74
C LEU A 93 -10.68 -2.37 -3.57
N GLN A 94 -10.86 -3.53 -2.92
CA GLN A 94 -11.07 -4.81 -3.59
C GLN A 94 -12.30 -4.72 -4.51
N GLN A 95 -13.41 -4.19 -4.02
CA GLN A 95 -14.64 -4.02 -4.81
C GLN A 95 -14.42 -3.11 -6.03
N ALA A 96 -13.67 -2.01 -5.87
CA ALA A 96 -13.36 -1.13 -6.98
C ALA A 96 -12.45 -1.81 -8.02
N CYS A 97 -11.51 -2.65 -7.57
CA CYS A 97 -10.54 -3.35 -8.41
C CYS A 97 -11.14 -4.56 -9.15
N GLU A 98 -12.08 -5.28 -8.54
CA GLU A 98 -12.75 -6.46 -9.15
C GLU A 98 -13.41 -6.15 -10.49
N GLN A 99 -14.00 -4.95 -10.64
CA GLN A 99 -14.62 -4.51 -11.89
C GLN A 99 -13.63 -4.36 -13.06
N PHE A 100 -12.33 -4.28 -12.76
CA PHE A 100 -11.26 -4.03 -13.71
C PHE A 100 -10.24 -5.19 -13.81
N ASP A 101 -10.54 -6.31 -13.19
CA ASP A 101 -9.63 -7.47 -13.14
C ASP A 101 -8.24 -7.09 -12.60
N ILE A 102 -8.23 -6.34 -11.50
CA ILE A 102 -7.03 -5.95 -10.76
C ILE A 102 -6.99 -6.75 -9.46
N GLU A 103 -5.96 -7.57 -9.32
CA GLU A 103 -5.73 -8.29 -8.07
C GLU A 103 -5.07 -7.39 -7.03
N VAL A 104 -5.63 -7.39 -5.81
CA VAL A 104 -5.09 -6.68 -4.65
C VAL A 104 -4.96 -7.60 -3.46
N GLU A 105 -3.93 -7.40 -2.66
CA GLU A 105 -3.65 -8.17 -1.46
C GLU A 105 -3.51 -7.23 -0.26
N GLN A 106 -4.15 -7.56 0.86
CA GLN A 106 -3.98 -6.81 2.09
C GLN A 106 -2.70 -7.22 2.80
N LEU A 107 -1.86 -6.25 3.15
CA LEU A 107 -0.72 -6.44 4.03
C LEU A 107 -0.84 -5.52 5.25
N ASP A 108 -0.73 -6.11 6.43
CA ASP A 108 -0.65 -5.37 7.69
C ASP A 108 0.84 -5.28 8.08
N LEU A 109 1.47 -4.16 7.69
CA LEU A 109 2.89 -3.92 7.90
C LEU A 109 3.09 -2.73 8.85
N PRO A 110 4.09 -2.80 9.75
CA PRO A 110 4.41 -1.72 10.67
C PRO A 110 5.13 -0.56 9.94
N VAL A 111 4.35 0.27 9.27
CA VAL A 111 4.88 1.45 8.58
C VAL A 111 4.77 2.65 9.50
N ASP A 112 5.92 3.25 9.83
CA ASP A 112 5.97 4.49 10.58
C ASP A 112 5.38 5.65 9.78
N GLU A 113 4.53 6.45 10.43
CA GLU A 113 3.93 7.63 9.84
C GLU A 113 4.68 8.89 10.32
N ILE A 114 5.11 9.70 9.36
CA ILE A 114 5.66 11.03 9.67
C ILE A 114 4.51 11.96 10.08
N GLN A 115 4.83 12.97 10.89
CA GLN A 115 3.90 14.06 11.14
C GLN A 115 4.12 15.17 10.10
N SER A 116 3.07 15.48 9.35
CA SER A 116 3.02 16.58 8.40
C SER A 116 1.61 17.18 8.37
N ALA A 117 1.48 18.45 8.05
CA ALA A 117 0.19 19.08 7.80
C ALA A 117 -0.36 18.74 6.39
N ASP A 118 0.48 18.20 5.50
CA ASP A 118 0.09 17.79 4.16
C ASP A 118 -0.16 16.27 4.10
N PRO A 119 -1.41 15.84 3.84
CA PRO A 119 -1.75 14.42 3.66
C PRO A 119 -0.93 13.72 2.58
N LEU A 120 -0.57 14.44 1.52
CA LEU A 120 0.20 13.88 0.42
C LEU A 120 1.63 13.53 0.84
N ASP A 121 2.26 14.36 1.67
CA ASP A 121 3.59 14.09 2.20
C ASP A 121 3.59 12.81 3.03
N ILE A 122 2.61 12.67 3.93
CA ILE A 122 2.47 11.48 4.79
C ILE A 122 2.27 10.23 3.93
N ALA A 123 1.26 10.25 3.05
CA ALA A 123 0.93 9.09 2.20
C ALA A 123 2.09 8.73 1.25
N THR A 124 2.81 9.72 0.70
CA THR A 124 3.96 9.47 -0.18
C THR A 124 5.13 8.83 0.58
N LYS A 125 5.44 9.32 1.78
CA LYS A 125 6.51 8.73 2.60
C LYS A 125 6.13 7.31 3.03
N LYS A 126 4.89 7.12 3.47
CA LYS A 126 4.33 5.82 3.84
C LYS A 126 4.42 4.82 2.68
N ALA A 127 4.07 5.24 1.45
CA ALA A 127 4.16 4.39 0.26
C ALA A 127 5.60 3.92 -0.03
N LYS A 128 6.58 4.82 0.09
CA LYS A 128 8.00 4.46 -0.13
C LYS A 128 8.50 3.47 0.92
N THR A 129 8.18 3.67 2.19
CA THR A 129 8.54 2.73 3.26
C THR A 129 7.82 1.40 3.09
N ALA A 130 6.52 1.43 2.78
CA ALA A 130 5.70 0.24 2.52
C ALA A 130 6.24 -0.60 1.35
N TYR A 131 6.73 0.03 0.28
CA TYR A 131 7.33 -0.64 -0.87
C TYR A 131 8.48 -1.57 -0.45
N HIS A 132 9.43 -1.07 0.34
CA HIS A 132 10.55 -1.86 0.83
C HIS A 132 10.11 -2.97 1.79
N LEU A 133 9.19 -2.67 2.71
CA LEU A 133 8.66 -3.67 3.64
C LEU A 133 7.84 -4.76 2.94
N ALA A 134 7.22 -4.45 1.80
CA ALA A 134 6.48 -5.40 0.98
C ALA A 134 7.37 -6.24 0.04
N GLY A 135 8.70 -6.12 0.11
CA GLY A 135 9.65 -6.84 -0.73
C GLY A 135 9.80 -6.26 -2.13
N ASP A 136 9.90 -4.94 -2.23
CA ASP A 136 10.12 -4.17 -3.45
C ASP A 136 9.09 -4.45 -4.57
N ARG A 137 7.83 -4.61 -4.18
CA ARG A 137 6.71 -4.79 -5.12
C ARG A 137 5.73 -3.60 -5.07
N PRO A 138 4.94 -3.38 -6.13
CA PRO A 138 3.98 -2.28 -6.17
C PRO A 138 3.06 -2.28 -4.96
N VAL A 139 2.91 -1.10 -4.37
CA VAL A 139 2.08 -0.89 -3.17
C VAL A 139 1.04 0.21 -3.38
N LEU A 140 -0.01 0.08 -2.59
CA LEU A 140 -0.97 1.14 -2.33
C LEU A 140 -0.96 1.46 -0.85
N VAL A 141 -1.06 2.71 -0.51
CA VAL A 141 -1.34 3.19 0.85
C VAL A 141 -2.45 4.23 0.79
N GLN A 142 -3.25 4.31 1.83
CA GLN A 142 -4.32 5.30 1.90
C GLN A 142 -4.30 5.98 3.27
N ASP A 143 -4.50 7.29 3.26
CA ASP A 143 -4.66 8.10 4.45
C ASP A 143 -5.88 9.02 4.34
N ALA A 144 -6.55 9.27 5.47
CA ALA A 144 -7.76 10.07 5.51
C ALA A 144 -7.66 11.11 6.62
N PHE A 145 -7.85 12.38 6.24
CA PHE A 145 -7.78 13.53 7.14
C PHE A 145 -9.16 14.15 7.31
N TRP A 146 -9.55 14.36 8.55
CA TRP A 146 -10.80 15.01 8.88
C TRP A 146 -10.57 16.46 9.31
N ASN A 147 -11.26 17.39 8.66
CA ASN A 147 -11.11 18.82 8.86
C ASN A 147 -12.44 19.45 9.23
N ILE A 148 -12.60 19.87 10.48
CA ILE A 148 -13.76 20.60 10.97
C ILE A 148 -13.53 22.09 10.75
N LEU A 149 -14.33 22.73 9.89
CA LEU A 149 -14.08 24.14 9.51
C LEU A 149 -14.16 25.09 10.69
N ALA A 150 -15.17 24.96 11.54
CA ALA A 150 -15.33 25.79 12.74
C ALA A 150 -14.20 25.65 13.76
N LEU A 151 -13.37 24.58 13.64
CA LEU A 151 -12.20 24.30 14.47
C LEU A 151 -10.88 24.50 13.71
N ARG A 152 -10.91 25.26 12.62
CA ARG A 152 -9.73 25.60 11.79
C ARG A 152 -8.99 24.38 11.24
N GLY A 153 -9.71 23.32 10.91
CA GLY A 153 -9.18 22.10 10.33
C GLY A 153 -8.80 21.01 11.36
N PHE A 154 -9.04 21.23 12.67
CA PHE A 154 -8.88 20.14 13.66
C PHE A 154 -9.85 18.98 13.35
N PRO A 155 -9.44 17.72 13.51
CA PRO A 155 -8.13 17.21 13.96
C PRO A 155 -7.05 17.11 12.87
N GLY A 156 -7.40 17.21 11.60
CA GLY A 156 -6.44 17.16 10.50
C GLY A 156 -5.65 15.85 10.47
N ALA A 157 -4.33 15.99 10.38
CA ALA A 157 -3.39 14.87 10.37
C ALA A 157 -3.33 14.08 11.69
N TYR A 158 -3.88 14.65 12.77
CA TYR A 158 -3.80 14.03 14.10
C TYR A 158 -5.00 13.16 14.43
N MET A 159 -5.81 12.77 13.44
CA MET A 159 -7.02 12.01 13.66
C MET A 159 -6.76 10.69 14.39
N ALA A 160 -5.71 9.96 14.04
CA ALA A 160 -5.34 8.70 14.68
C ALA A 160 -5.03 8.88 16.20
N GLU A 161 -4.36 9.98 16.55
CA GLU A 161 -4.06 10.29 17.96
C GLU A 161 -5.30 10.78 18.69
N VAL A 162 -6.09 11.65 18.07
CA VAL A 162 -7.31 12.20 18.68
C VAL A 162 -8.32 11.09 19.00
N THR A 163 -8.47 10.10 18.14
CA THR A 163 -9.39 8.97 18.38
C THR A 163 -9.01 8.08 19.57
N ARG A 164 -7.77 8.16 20.05
CA ARG A 164 -7.35 7.44 21.28
C ARG A 164 -7.93 8.05 22.54
N TRP A 165 -8.20 9.34 22.52
CA TRP A 165 -8.63 10.09 23.71
C TRP A 165 -10.04 10.61 23.60
N PHE A 166 -10.49 11.00 22.41
CA PHE A 166 -11.80 11.63 22.20
C PHE A 166 -12.91 10.59 22.05
N ARG A 167 -14.02 10.91 22.70
CA ARG A 167 -15.31 10.27 22.52
C ARG A 167 -16.23 11.17 21.68
N ALA A 168 -17.37 10.64 21.23
CA ALA A 168 -18.35 11.41 20.46
C ALA A 168 -18.76 12.71 21.17
N ASP A 169 -18.98 12.66 22.49
CA ASP A 169 -19.35 13.83 23.28
C ASP A 169 -18.28 14.93 23.31
N ASP A 170 -17.00 14.56 23.17
CA ASP A 170 -15.93 15.55 23.15
C ASP A 170 -15.96 16.38 21.87
N PHE A 171 -16.25 15.74 20.72
CA PHE A 171 -16.48 16.47 19.48
C PHE A 171 -17.73 17.36 19.56
N LEU A 172 -18.83 16.87 20.16
CA LEU A 172 -20.04 17.66 20.34
C LEU A 172 -19.79 18.89 21.22
N ARG A 173 -19.03 18.76 22.31
CA ARG A 173 -18.63 19.89 23.19
C ARG A 173 -17.78 20.91 22.45
N LEU A 174 -16.81 20.48 21.62
CA LEU A 174 -16.01 21.40 20.80
C LEU A 174 -16.88 22.19 19.81
N MET A 175 -18.03 21.65 19.43
CA MET A 175 -18.98 22.27 18.53
C MET A 175 -20.07 23.09 19.22
N GLU A 176 -20.07 23.22 20.54
CA GLU A 176 -21.00 24.08 21.27
C GLU A 176 -20.85 25.54 20.84
N GLY A 177 -21.97 26.19 20.55
CA GLY A 177 -22.01 27.58 20.09
C GLY A 177 -21.50 27.82 18.66
N LYS A 178 -21.10 26.76 17.94
CA LYS A 178 -20.70 26.88 16.52
C LYS A 178 -21.91 26.73 15.60
N THR A 179 -22.07 27.68 14.71
CA THR A 179 -23.13 27.65 13.69
C THR A 179 -22.68 26.86 12.45
N ASP A 180 -21.42 26.98 12.06
CA ASP A 180 -20.85 26.18 10.99
C ASP A 180 -20.48 24.80 11.55
N ARG A 181 -21.09 23.76 11.02
CA ARG A 181 -20.89 22.38 11.41
C ARG A 181 -20.27 21.54 10.29
N THR A 182 -19.72 22.22 9.27
CA THR A 182 -19.14 21.58 8.12
C THR A 182 -17.85 20.84 8.47
N ILE A 183 -17.75 19.62 7.99
CA ILE A 183 -16.55 18.78 8.08
C ILE A 183 -16.20 18.24 6.70
N TYR A 184 -14.90 18.14 6.43
CA TYR A 184 -14.39 17.48 5.22
C TYR A 184 -13.53 16.28 5.61
N CYS A 185 -13.72 15.19 4.89
CA CYS A 185 -12.79 14.08 4.85
C CYS A 185 -11.96 14.19 3.59
N LYS A 186 -10.66 14.50 3.72
CA LYS A 186 -9.72 14.41 2.61
C LYS A 186 -9.14 13.02 2.57
N ASP A 187 -9.51 12.27 1.55
CA ASP A 187 -9.00 10.92 1.32
C ASP A 187 -7.86 10.97 0.30
N THR A 188 -6.74 10.31 0.59
CA THR A 188 -5.55 10.31 -0.26
C THR A 188 -5.02 8.90 -0.41
N LEU A 189 -5.02 8.40 -1.64
CA LEU A 189 -4.46 7.10 -2.01
C LEU A 189 -3.19 7.32 -2.83
N VAL A 190 -2.11 6.62 -2.49
CA VAL A 190 -0.84 6.68 -3.22
C VAL A 190 -0.46 5.29 -3.71
N TYR A 191 -0.25 5.18 -5.01
CA TYR A 191 0.42 4.06 -5.67
C TYR A 191 1.92 4.34 -5.77
N TYR A 192 2.75 3.33 -5.49
CA TYR A 192 4.20 3.40 -5.67
C TYR A 192 4.75 2.04 -6.12
N ASP A 193 5.58 2.04 -7.19
CA ASP A 193 6.17 0.83 -7.80
C ASP A 193 7.71 0.81 -7.75
N GLY A 194 8.31 1.68 -6.94
CA GLY A 194 9.76 1.87 -6.85
C GLY A 194 10.30 2.91 -7.82
N LYS A 195 9.60 3.17 -8.93
CA LYS A 195 9.99 4.15 -9.97
C LYS A 195 9.00 5.30 -10.08
N ARG A 196 7.72 5.02 -9.89
CA ARG A 196 6.62 5.97 -10.08
C ARG A 196 5.83 6.12 -8.80
N SER A 197 5.42 7.34 -8.54
CA SER A 197 4.44 7.68 -7.52
C SER A 197 3.23 8.33 -8.19
N LYS A 198 2.04 7.84 -7.89
CA LYS A 198 0.79 8.44 -8.35
C LYS A 198 -0.17 8.58 -7.19
N ALA A 199 -0.59 9.81 -6.94
CA ALA A 199 -1.57 10.12 -5.90
C ALA A 199 -2.96 10.36 -6.52
N PHE A 200 -3.96 9.98 -5.76
CA PHE A 200 -5.39 10.24 -5.99
C PHE A 200 -5.94 10.84 -4.72
N SER A 201 -6.68 11.94 -4.82
CA SER A 201 -7.27 12.59 -3.65
C SER A 201 -8.71 12.97 -3.94
N TYR A 202 -9.54 12.83 -2.91
CA TYR A 202 -10.95 13.22 -2.96
C TYR A 202 -11.34 13.90 -1.65
N ASP A 203 -12.14 14.97 -1.74
CA ASP A 203 -12.65 15.69 -0.57
C ASP A 203 -14.15 15.39 -0.44
N TYR A 204 -14.52 14.67 0.61
CA TYR A 204 -15.90 14.36 0.94
C TYR A 204 -16.40 15.33 1.98
N GLN A 205 -17.53 15.96 1.72
CA GLN A 205 -18.15 16.89 2.66
C GLN A 205 -19.21 16.19 3.51
N GLY A 206 -19.27 16.58 4.77
CA GLY A 206 -20.30 16.16 5.71
C GLY A 206 -20.66 17.25 6.70
N THR A 207 -21.49 16.89 7.65
CA THR A 207 -21.98 17.78 8.71
C THR A 207 -21.87 17.06 10.06
N ILE A 208 -21.37 17.76 11.08
CA ILE A 208 -21.36 17.26 12.45
C ILE A 208 -22.74 17.45 13.06
N THR A 209 -23.33 16.39 13.58
CA THR A 209 -24.64 16.36 14.23
C THR A 209 -24.62 17.05 15.59
N THR A 210 -25.80 17.26 16.19
CA THR A 210 -25.95 17.78 17.55
C THR A 210 -26.03 16.70 18.60
N GLU A 211 -26.14 15.44 18.20
CA GLU A 211 -26.19 14.26 19.07
C GLU A 211 -25.44 13.10 18.44
N ALA A 212 -24.87 12.22 19.28
CA ALA A 212 -24.20 11.02 18.79
C ALA A 212 -25.24 9.91 18.49
N LYS A 213 -25.04 9.19 17.36
CA LYS A 213 -25.88 8.07 16.93
C LYS A 213 -25.03 6.92 16.38
N GLY A 214 -25.53 5.70 16.60
CA GLY A 214 -24.79 4.48 16.24
C GLY A 214 -23.69 4.14 17.25
N LYS A 215 -23.08 2.97 17.08
CA LYS A 215 -21.99 2.50 17.94
C LYS A 215 -20.63 2.69 17.30
N GLY A 216 -20.55 2.59 15.97
CA GLY A 216 -19.38 2.84 15.13
C GLY A 216 -18.01 2.48 15.74
N HIS A 217 -17.02 2.35 14.91
CA HIS A 217 -15.66 2.01 15.38
C HIS A 217 -14.92 3.25 15.92
N PHE A 218 -15.15 4.42 15.33
CA PHE A 218 -14.54 5.68 15.73
C PHE A 218 -15.56 6.65 16.31
N ALA A 219 -15.12 7.41 17.32
CA ALA A 219 -15.96 8.40 17.99
C ALA A 219 -16.54 9.46 17.02
N LEU A 220 -15.75 9.86 16.01
CA LEU A 220 -16.18 10.82 15.00
C LEU A 220 -17.30 10.28 14.09
N ASP A 221 -17.29 8.97 13.82
CA ASP A 221 -18.29 8.32 12.96
C ASP A 221 -19.71 8.43 13.55
N GLN A 222 -19.82 8.54 14.88
CA GLN A 222 -21.10 8.67 15.61
C GLN A 222 -21.74 10.06 15.48
N VAL A 223 -20.95 11.05 15.05
CA VAL A 223 -21.41 12.46 14.99
C VAL A 223 -21.30 13.07 13.60
N VAL A 224 -20.94 12.30 12.58
CA VAL A 224 -20.80 12.80 11.20
C VAL A 224 -21.84 12.17 10.28
N VAL A 225 -22.55 13.02 9.55
CA VAL A 225 -23.43 12.67 8.44
C VAL A 225 -22.80 13.19 7.17
N MET A 226 -22.50 12.30 6.23
CA MET A 226 -21.94 12.67 4.92
C MET A 226 -23.00 13.28 4.02
N ASN A 227 -22.63 14.17 3.11
CA ASN A 227 -23.54 14.75 2.15
C ASN A 227 -24.29 13.66 1.36
N GLY A 228 -25.60 13.88 1.18
CA GLY A 228 -26.50 12.91 0.53
C GLY A 228 -27.00 11.80 1.47
N GLN A 229 -26.54 11.76 2.73
CA GLN A 229 -27.00 10.83 3.74
C GLN A 229 -27.87 11.50 4.80
N THR A 230 -28.66 10.69 5.49
CA THR A 230 -29.54 11.13 6.60
C THR A 230 -29.13 10.48 7.93
N ARG A 231 -28.22 9.51 7.90
CA ARG A 231 -27.72 8.76 9.04
C ARG A 231 -26.24 9.03 9.24
N THR A 232 -25.76 8.88 10.47
CA THR A 232 -24.32 8.97 10.76
C THR A 232 -23.56 7.83 10.11
N ILE A 233 -22.25 8.01 9.96
CA ILE A 233 -21.36 6.95 9.46
C ILE A 233 -21.51 5.70 10.33
N ALA A 234 -21.56 5.88 11.68
CA ALA A 234 -21.72 4.77 12.62
C ALA A 234 -23.04 4.03 12.44
N GLU A 235 -24.17 4.74 12.22
CA GLU A 235 -25.47 4.09 11.98
C GLU A 235 -25.49 3.28 10.69
N ILE A 236 -24.75 3.71 9.66
CA ILE A 236 -24.61 3.00 8.39
C ILE A 236 -23.73 1.75 8.59
N GLU A 237 -22.60 1.88 9.32
CA GLU A 237 -21.70 0.77 9.63
C GLU A 237 -22.35 -0.30 10.51
N ASP A 238 -23.10 0.09 11.53
CA ASP A 238 -23.81 -0.83 12.45
C ASP A 238 -24.80 -1.75 11.71
N GLN A 239 -25.27 -1.34 10.53
CA GLN A 239 -26.19 -2.13 9.71
C GLN A 239 -25.47 -2.93 8.61
N ASP A 240 -24.13 -2.96 8.66
CA ASP A 240 -23.27 -3.56 7.62
C ASP A 240 -23.59 -3.04 6.20
N GLU A 241 -24.14 -1.82 6.15
CA GLU A 241 -24.41 -1.15 4.89
C GLU A 241 -23.11 -0.59 4.30
N ARG A 242 -23.03 -0.59 2.98
CA ARG A 242 -21.85 -0.12 2.27
C ARG A 242 -21.66 1.38 2.40
N SER A 243 -20.42 1.81 2.21
CA SER A 243 -20.04 3.23 2.16
C SER A 243 -21.08 4.08 1.43
N SER A 244 -21.40 5.23 2.03
CA SER A 244 -22.36 6.21 1.54
C SER A 244 -21.88 6.99 0.32
N VAL A 245 -20.64 6.81 -0.10
CA VAL A 245 -20.05 7.50 -1.26
C VAL A 245 -20.36 6.71 -2.52
N PRO A 246 -20.86 7.34 -3.59
CA PRO A 246 -21.06 6.68 -4.88
C PRO A 246 -19.72 6.03 -5.33
N PRO A 247 -19.74 4.76 -5.80
CA PRO A 247 -18.53 4.05 -6.20
C PRO A 247 -17.70 4.79 -7.27
N GLU A 248 -18.36 5.60 -8.08
CA GLU A 248 -17.74 6.37 -9.16
C GLU A 248 -16.87 7.53 -8.66
N GLU A 249 -17.13 8.02 -7.45
CA GLU A 249 -16.48 9.20 -6.87
C GLU A 249 -15.59 8.82 -5.70
N THR A 250 -14.68 7.88 -5.91
CA THR A 250 -13.75 7.43 -4.89
C THR A 250 -12.32 7.38 -5.40
N VAL A 251 -11.36 7.57 -4.50
CA VAL A 251 -9.92 7.39 -4.81
C VAL A 251 -9.62 5.98 -5.33
N TRP A 252 -10.42 4.99 -4.90
CA TRP A 252 -10.31 3.59 -5.32
C TRP A 252 -10.61 3.40 -6.79
N ASN A 253 -11.71 3.99 -7.24
CA ASN A 253 -12.17 3.89 -8.62
C ASN A 253 -11.27 4.68 -9.57
N ASP A 254 -10.80 5.84 -9.15
CA ASP A 254 -9.84 6.64 -9.92
C ASP A 254 -8.51 5.90 -10.09
N PHE A 255 -8.03 5.25 -9.03
CA PHE A 255 -6.87 4.38 -9.10
C PHE A 255 -7.11 3.24 -10.09
N ALA A 256 -8.21 2.50 -9.97
CA ALA A 256 -8.48 1.34 -10.80
C ALA A 256 -8.55 1.71 -12.30
N LYS A 257 -9.25 2.80 -12.65
CA LYS A 257 -9.30 3.33 -14.01
C LYS A 257 -7.91 3.71 -14.54
N TRP A 258 -7.14 4.43 -13.71
CA TRP A 258 -5.78 4.83 -14.09
C TRP A 258 -4.89 3.61 -14.30
N TYR A 259 -4.93 2.63 -13.40
CA TYR A 259 -4.08 1.45 -13.46
C TYR A 259 -4.35 0.61 -14.72
N VAL A 260 -5.62 0.41 -15.10
CA VAL A 260 -5.98 -0.26 -16.35
C VAL A 260 -5.41 0.48 -17.58
N LEU A 261 -5.45 1.81 -17.56
CA LEU A 261 -4.84 2.60 -18.64
C LEU A 261 -3.33 2.38 -18.70
N GLN A 262 -2.65 2.36 -17.55
CA GLN A 262 -1.20 2.10 -17.52
C GLN A 262 -0.85 0.69 -18.02
N ARG A 263 -1.63 -0.33 -17.63
CA ARG A 263 -1.47 -1.72 -18.15
C ARG A 263 -1.62 -1.76 -19.67
N LYS A 264 -2.64 -1.10 -20.23
CA LYS A 264 -2.84 -1.03 -21.69
C LYS A 264 -1.67 -0.37 -22.41
N LEU A 265 -1.05 0.61 -21.80
CA LEU A 265 0.12 1.32 -22.31
C LEU A 265 1.45 0.58 -22.05
N ARG A 266 1.41 -0.59 -21.39
CA ARG A 266 2.58 -1.37 -20.94
C ARG A 266 3.54 -0.53 -20.08
N LEU A 267 2.99 0.31 -19.22
CA LEU A 267 3.74 1.22 -18.38
C LEU A 267 3.81 0.76 -16.92
N VAL A 268 3.06 -0.24 -16.52
CA VAL A 268 3.05 -0.89 -15.18
C VAL A 268 2.92 -2.39 -15.34
#